data_77f86e833004583b73acf835cb0a9a39
#
_entry.id   77f86e833004583b73acf835cb0a9a39
#
_cell.length_a   1.000
_cell.length_b   1.000
_cell.length_c   1.000
_cell.angle_alpha   90.00
_cell.angle_beta   90.00
_cell.angle_gamma   90.00
#
_symmetry.space_group_name_H-M   'P 1'
#
loop_
_entity.id
_entity.type
_entity.pdbx_description
1 polymer ?
#
loop_
_entity_poly.entity_id
_entity_poly.type
_entity_poly.pdbx_seq_one_letter_code
_entity_poly.pdbx_strand_id
1 'polypeptide(L)'
;MVAQGYTQVEGMDYGQTYAPVTRLESILILLSYANHHDITLYQMDIKSSFLNGEIEEEVYVKQPLSFVNPKKPDHVYKLHKSLYGLKQAPRAWYKCLTKFLIEKGFEIGKVDSTPFTKWVNSELFECQTYVDDIIFGSTNPHFSERFGRQISEKFEISMMSEFNFFLGLQIKQTKEGTLVSQTKYTKDLFKKFNLQECKGMSTPMPTSRHLDLTKDGKPVDLKAYRSIIGSLLYLCASRPNIMLSVCMREQYQAAPKECHLKAVKRIVRYLIHTPNYGIRYPKRSSFDLVGYSDSEYAGDKVDRKSTLGTCKFLGRFLVSWSSKKQN
;
A
#
# COMPACT_ATOMS: atom_id res chain seq x y z
N MET A 1 11.02 -20.67 -11.08
CA MET A 1 12.05 -21.11 -10.12
C MET A 1 12.13 -20.07 -9.01
N VAL A 2 12.21 -20.49 -7.75
CA VAL A 2 12.33 -19.60 -6.58
C VAL A 2 13.50 -20.13 -5.73
N ALA A 3 14.41 -19.26 -5.35
CA ALA A 3 15.54 -19.62 -4.48
C ALA A 3 15.10 -19.68 -3.00
N GLN A 4 15.83 -20.49 -2.20
CA GLN A 4 15.58 -20.61 -0.76
C GLN A 4 16.37 -19.56 0.03
N GLY A 5 16.11 -18.27 -0.24
CA GLY A 5 16.86 -17.14 0.35
C GLY A 5 16.75 -17.00 1.86
N TYR A 6 15.84 -17.73 2.52
CA TYR A 6 15.77 -17.77 3.99
C TYR A 6 17.01 -18.40 4.65
N THR A 7 17.80 -19.18 3.90
CA THR A 7 19.06 -19.78 4.37
C THR A 7 20.25 -18.85 4.20
N GLN A 8 20.12 -17.75 3.48
CA GLN A 8 21.21 -16.80 3.24
C GLN A 8 21.66 -16.09 4.53
N VAL A 9 22.98 -15.92 4.69
CA VAL A 9 23.62 -15.28 5.84
C VAL A 9 24.11 -13.89 5.43
N GLU A 10 23.78 -12.88 6.24
CA GLU A 10 24.26 -11.51 6.06
C GLU A 10 25.79 -11.43 6.20
N GLY A 11 26.43 -10.63 5.34
CA GLY A 11 27.88 -10.49 5.28
C GLY A 11 28.61 -11.59 4.50
N MET A 12 27.94 -12.71 4.18
CA MET A 12 28.47 -13.79 3.34
C MET A 12 27.75 -13.87 2.01
N ASP A 13 26.42 -14.07 2.03
CA ASP A 13 25.61 -14.28 0.83
C ASP A 13 25.03 -12.98 0.27
N TYR A 14 24.93 -11.95 1.10
CA TYR A 14 24.45 -10.62 0.71
C TYR A 14 24.96 -9.55 1.68
N GLY A 15 25.24 -8.34 1.15
CA GLY A 15 25.62 -7.19 1.97
C GLY A 15 24.44 -6.32 2.35
N GLN A 16 23.57 -5.99 1.39
CA GLN A 16 22.43 -5.10 1.58
C GLN A 16 21.19 -5.62 0.84
N THR A 17 20.06 -5.58 1.51
CA THR A 17 18.79 -6.06 0.96
C THR A 17 17.76 -4.94 0.76
N TYR A 18 18.01 -3.75 1.33
CA TYR A 18 17.05 -2.67 1.32
C TYR A 18 16.72 -2.21 -0.12
N ALA A 19 15.44 -2.22 -0.45
CA ALA A 19 14.86 -1.56 -1.60
C ALA A 19 13.76 -0.61 -1.12
N PRO A 20 13.66 0.60 -1.68
CA PRO A 20 12.60 1.52 -1.32
C PRO A 20 11.23 0.93 -1.64
N VAL A 21 10.27 1.16 -0.74
CA VAL A 21 8.88 0.76 -0.92
C VAL A 21 8.01 2.01 -0.83
N THR A 22 7.18 2.21 -1.83
CA THR A 22 6.24 3.34 -1.90
C THR A 22 5.30 3.35 -0.72
N ARG A 23 5.18 4.50 -0.07
CA ARG A 23 4.18 4.73 0.97
C ARG A 23 2.83 5.05 0.36
N LEU A 24 1.76 4.75 1.09
CA LEU A 24 0.40 5.09 0.66
C LEU A 24 0.25 6.60 0.40
N GLU A 25 0.81 7.42 1.28
CA GLU A 25 0.77 8.88 1.18
C GLU A 25 1.39 9.38 -0.13
N SER A 26 2.47 8.76 -0.61
CA SER A 26 3.11 9.10 -1.89
C SER A 26 2.14 8.89 -3.06
N ILE A 27 1.37 7.79 -3.04
CA ILE A 27 0.33 7.53 -4.06
C ILE A 27 -0.82 8.53 -3.95
N LEU A 28 -1.25 8.87 -2.73
CA LEU A 28 -2.33 9.85 -2.53
C LEU A 28 -1.91 11.25 -2.97
N ILE A 29 -0.64 11.62 -2.76
CA ILE A 29 -0.06 12.87 -3.25
C ILE A 29 0.00 12.86 -4.79
N LEU A 30 0.47 11.78 -5.40
CA LEU A 30 0.49 11.62 -6.86
C LEU A 30 -0.92 11.75 -7.46
N LEU A 31 -1.93 11.09 -6.87
CA LEU A 31 -3.33 11.20 -7.29
C LEU A 31 -3.85 12.64 -7.14
N SER A 32 -3.48 13.32 -6.05
CA SER A 32 -3.86 14.72 -5.81
C SER A 32 -3.28 15.64 -6.86
N TYR A 33 -1.98 15.48 -7.15
CA TYR A 33 -1.27 16.22 -8.17
C TYR A 33 -1.87 16.00 -9.56
N ALA A 34 -2.11 14.72 -9.92
CA ALA A 34 -2.71 14.36 -11.19
C ALA A 34 -4.11 14.98 -11.39
N ASN A 35 -4.95 15.00 -10.33
CA ASN A 35 -6.27 15.64 -10.39
C ASN A 35 -6.19 17.18 -10.46
N HIS A 36 -5.19 17.79 -9.80
CA HIS A 36 -4.98 19.23 -9.87
C HIS A 36 -4.59 19.69 -11.29
N HIS A 37 -3.69 18.93 -11.95
CA HIS A 37 -3.16 19.24 -13.28
C HIS A 37 -3.89 18.55 -14.44
N ASP A 38 -5.00 17.85 -14.16
CA ASP A 38 -5.80 17.11 -15.17
C ASP A 38 -5.01 16.02 -15.90
N ILE A 39 -4.08 15.36 -15.20
CA ILE A 39 -3.26 14.29 -15.72
C ILE A 39 -4.01 12.96 -15.60
N THR A 40 -4.03 12.17 -16.67
CA THR A 40 -4.44 10.76 -16.61
C THR A 40 -3.25 9.91 -16.19
N LEU A 41 -3.42 9.13 -15.12
CA LEU A 41 -2.42 8.18 -14.68
C LEU A 41 -2.62 6.82 -15.34
N TYR A 42 -1.51 6.18 -15.67
CA TYR A 42 -1.43 4.84 -16.21
C TYR A 42 -0.67 3.94 -15.25
N GLN A 43 -0.90 2.64 -15.35
CA GLN A 43 -0.12 1.63 -14.65
C GLN A 43 0.42 0.60 -15.62
N MET A 44 1.57 0.04 -15.29
CA MET A 44 2.14 -1.13 -15.95
C MET A 44 2.74 -2.08 -14.92
N ASP A 45 2.74 -3.36 -15.24
CA ASP A 45 3.34 -4.41 -14.43
C ASP A 45 4.45 -5.09 -15.23
N ILE A 46 5.65 -5.16 -14.67
CA ILE A 46 6.82 -5.76 -15.30
C ILE A 46 6.91 -7.22 -14.92
N LYS A 47 6.80 -8.08 -15.93
CA LYS A 47 6.96 -9.51 -15.72
C LYS A 47 8.37 -9.87 -15.28
N SER A 48 8.43 -10.79 -14.32
CA SER A 48 9.71 -11.35 -13.88
C SER A 48 10.73 -10.29 -13.49
N SER A 49 10.29 -9.21 -12.88
CA SER A 49 11.07 -8.02 -12.54
C SER A 49 12.41 -8.35 -11.88
N PHE A 50 12.43 -9.24 -10.88
CA PHE A 50 13.66 -9.62 -10.17
C PHE A 50 14.68 -10.32 -11.06
N LEU A 51 14.25 -11.01 -12.13
CA LEU A 51 15.17 -11.67 -13.05
C LEU A 51 15.97 -10.68 -13.94
N ASN A 52 15.60 -9.40 -13.92
CA ASN A 52 16.31 -8.35 -14.65
C ASN A 52 17.44 -7.73 -13.82
N GLY A 53 17.40 -7.87 -12.47
CA GLY A 53 18.40 -7.31 -11.57
C GLY A 53 19.71 -8.08 -11.61
N GLU A 54 20.83 -7.42 -11.86
CA GLU A 54 22.16 -7.99 -11.74
C GLU A 54 22.58 -8.04 -10.27
N ILE A 55 23.21 -9.12 -9.86
CA ILE A 55 23.77 -9.30 -8.50
C ILE A 55 25.29 -9.19 -8.54
N GLU A 56 25.84 -8.53 -7.53
CA GLU A 56 27.29 -8.32 -7.37
C GLU A 56 27.92 -9.43 -6.52
N GLU A 57 27.10 -10.07 -5.69
CA GLU A 57 27.53 -11.12 -4.77
C GLU A 57 27.65 -12.46 -5.49
N GLU A 58 28.55 -13.32 -4.99
CA GLU A 58 28.68 -14.70 -5.44
C GLU A 58 27.56 -15.57 -4.84
N VAL A 59 26.52 -15.82 -5.63
CA VAL A 59 25.39 -16.66 -5.23
C VAL A 59 25.35 -17.93 -6.07
N TYR A 60 25.29 -19.06 -5.38
CA TYR A 60 25.22 -20.39 -5.98
C TYR A 60 23.90 -21.06 -5.65
N VAL A 61 23.26 -21.67 -6.65
CA VAL A 61 22.00 -22.41 -6.49
C VAL A 61 22.15 -23.83 -7.04
N LYS A 62 21.53 -24.79 -6.36
CA LYS A 62 21.47 -26.18 -6.84
C LYS A 62 20.72 -26.26 -8.15
N GLN A 63 21.09 -27.22 -8.98
CA GLN A 63 20.35 -27.53 -10.19
C GLN A 63 18.90 -27.94 -9.82
N PRO A 64 17.88 -27.41 -10.50
CA PRO A 64 16.50 -27.83 -10.28
C PRO A 64 16.32 -29.31 -10.63
N LEU A 65 15.51 -30.04 -9.87
CA LEU A 65 15.31 -31.47 -10.01
C LEU A 65 15.03 -31.93 -11.46
N SER A 66 14.24 -31.15 -12.22
CA SER A 66 13.92 -31.47 -13.62
C SER A 66 15.01 -31.06 -14.64
N PHE A 67 16.07 -30.42 -14.20
CA PHE A 67 17.15 -29.88 -15.06
C PHE A 67 18.55 -30.29 -14.57
N VAL A 68 18.65 -31.36 -13.80
CA VAL A 68 19.94 -31.87 -13.34
C VAL A 68 20.71 -32.44 -14.53
N ASN A 69 21.92 -31.94 -14.73
CA ASN A 69 22.80 -32.45 -15.80
C ASN A 69 23.32 -33.84 -15.41
N PRO A 70 22.99 -34.91 -16.18
CA PRO A 70 23.43 -36.28 -15.82
C PRO A 70 24.95 -36.46 -15.79
N LYS A 71 25.69 -35.64 -16.52
CA LYS A 71 27.17 -35.71 -16.57
C LYS A 71 27.84 -34.95 -15.41
N LYS A 72 27.09 -34.05 -14.75
CA LYS A 72 27.60 -33.16 -13.70
C LYS A 72 26.53 -32.94 -12.61
N PRO A 73 26.06 -33.99 -11.94
CA PRO A 73 24.94 -33.90 -11.01
C PRO A 73 25.23 -33.04 -9.79
N ASP A 74 26.50 -32.98 -9.35
CA ASP A 74 26.92 -32.22 -8.16
C ASP A 74 27.28 -30.76 -8.45
N HIS A 75 27.24 -30.35 -9.72
CA HIS A 75 27.50 -28.95 -10.08
C HIS A 75 26.33 -28.06 -9.69
N VAL A 76 26.65 -26.78 -9.36
CA VAL A 76 25.71 -25.72 -9.02
C VAL A 76 25.77 -24.63 -10.07
N TYR A 77 24.73 -23.82 -10.17
CA TYR A 77 24.72 -22.62 -11.01
C TYR A 77 25.23 -21.43 -10.21
N LYS A 78 26.22 -20.71 -10.74
CA LYS A 78 26.58 -19.36 -10.29
C LYS A 78 25.60 -18.37 -10.93
N LEU A 79 24.92 -17.56 -10.13
CA LEU A 79 23.94 -16.60 -10.62
C LEU A 79 24.66 -15.31 -11.06
N HIS A 80 24.25 -14.77 -12.22
CA HIS A 80 24.60 -13.43 -12.69
C HIS A 80 23.46 -12.45 -12.50
N LYS A 81 22.24 -12.96 -12.48
CA LYS A 81 21.02 -12.20 -12.22
C LYS A 81 20.31 -12.77 -11.02
N SER A 82 19.54 -11.92 -10.34
CA SER A 82 18.79 -12.33 -9.17
C SER A 82 17.64 -13.27 -9.50
N LEU A 83 17.21 -14.03 -8.50
CA LEU A 83 16.04 -14.92 -8.57
C LEU A 83 15.05 -14.53 -7.48
N TYR A 84 13.77 -14.81 -7.74
CA TYR A 84 12.75 -14.74 -6.68
C TYR A 84 13.16 -15.59 -5.48
N GLY A 85 12.95 -15.05 -4.29
CA GLY A 85 13.31 -15.68 -3.02
C GLY A 85 14.69 -15.29 -2.47
N LEU A 86 15.60 -14.74 -3.26
CA LEU A 86 16.85 -14.15 -2.76
C LEU A 86 16.57 -12.86 -1.98
N LYS A 87 17.26 -12.64 -0.88
CA LYS A 87 17.08 -11.44 -0.03
C LYS A 87 17.49 -10.15 -0.73
N GLN A 88 18.51 -10.16 -1.58
CA GLN A 88 18.97 -9.02 -2.37
C GLN A 88 18.20 -8.77 -3.68
N ALA A 89 17.30 -9.66 -4.10
CA ALA A 89 16.60 -9.54 -5.37
C ALA A 89 15.80 -8.23 -5.53
N PRO A 90 15.04 -7.76 -4.52
CA PRO A 90 14.34 -6.48 -4.61
C PRO A 90 15.28 -5.29 -4.84
N ARG A 91 16.44 -5.29 -4.16
CA ARG A 91 17.45 -4.24 -4.30
C ARG A 91 18.10 -4.26 -5.69
N ALA A 92 18.47 -5.45 -6.20
CA ALA A 92 19.06 -5.61 -7.52
C ALA A 92 18.10 -5.11 -8.62
N TRP A 93 16.82 -5.44 -8.49
CA TRP A 93 15.79 -4.95 -9.39
C TRP A 93 15.62 -3.42 -9.32
N TYR A 94 15.48 -2.87 -8.11
CA TYR A 94 15.37 -1.42 -7.92
C TYR A 94 16.56 -0.68 -8.54
N LYS A 95 17.81 -1.18 -8.35
CA LYS A 95 19.03 -0.62 -8.96
C LYS A 95 18.96 -0.66 -10.50
N CYS A 96 18.49 -1.77 -11.07
CA CYS A 96 18.33 -1.93 -12.52
C CYS A 96 17.32 -0.93 -13.10
N LEU A 97 16.13 -0.83 -12.48
CA LEU A 97 15.08 0.09 -12.90
C LEU A 97 15.50 1.56 -12.74
N THR A 98 16.11 1.90 -11.61
CA THR A 98 16.63 3.25 -11.32
C THR A 98 17.66 3.67 -12.37
N LYS A 99 18.62 2.81 -12.69
CA LYS A 99 19.62 3.10 -13.74
C LYS A 99 18.95 3.41 -15.06
N PHE A 100 17.99 2.58 -15.48
CA PHE A 100 17.24 2.80 -16.70
C PHE A 100 16.49 4.15 -16.69
N LEU A 101 15.80 4.50 -15.60
CA LEU A 101 15.06 5.75 -15.50
C LEU A 101 15.99 6.97 -15.54
N ILE A 102 17.15 6.92 -14.85
CA ILE A 102 18.14 7.98 -14.89
C ILE A 102 18.72 8.15 -16.32
N GLU A 103 19.02 7.05 -17.02
CA GLU A 103 19.46 7.09 -18.42
C GLU A 103 18.41 7.73 -19.36
N LYS A 104 17.12 7.64 -19.00
CA LYS A 104 16.02 8.32 -19.71
C LYS A 104 15.81 9.77 -19.26
N GLY A 105 16.64 10.28 -18.34
CA GLY A 105 16.63 11.66 -17.86
C GLY A 105 15.63 11.93 -16.74
N PHE A 106 15.24 10.92 -15.98
CA PHE A 106 14.47 11.12 -14.75
C PHE A 106 15.39 11.42 -13.57
N GLU A 107 14.87 12.19 -12.62
CA GLU A 107 15.49 12.48 -11.33
C GLU A 107 14.75 11.73 -10.22
N ILE A 108 15.51 11.20 -9.27
CA ILE A 108 14.96 10.52 -8.09
C ILE A 108 14.42 11.55 -7.11
N GLY A 109 13.30 11.26 -6.47
CA GLY A 109 12.76 12.10 -5.39
C GLY A 109 13.73 12.25 -4.22
N LYS A 110 13.88 13.47 -3.69
CA LYS A 110 14.86 13.78 -2.64
C LYS A 110 14.50 13.23 -1.26
N VAL A 111 13.20 13.12 -0.96
CA VAL A 111 12.69 12.69 0.35
C VAL A 111 12.25 11.22 0.33
N ASP A 112 11.62 10.83 -0.75
CA ASP A 112 11.22 9.45 -1.05
C ASP A 112 11.92 9.07 -2.36
N SER A 113 12.59 7.94 -2.38
CA SER A 113 13.34 7.47 -3.55
C SER A 113 12.50 6.61 -4.51
N THR A 114 11.20 6.48 -4.26
CA THR A 114 10.29 5.73 -5.13
C THR A 114 9.64 6.56 -6.24
N PRO A 115 9.41 7.90 -6.11
CA PRO A 115 9.01 8.74 -7.21
C PRO A 115 10.20 9.18 -8.06
N PHE A 116 9.98 9.21 -9.37
CA PHE A 116 10.90 9.73 -10.36
C PHE A 116 10.20 10.81 -11.16
N THR A 117 10.87 11.95 -11.34
CA THR A 117 10.32 13.08 -12.07
C THR A 117 11.19 13.47 -13.25
N LYS A 118 10.58 13.98 -14.30
CA LYS A 118 11.28 14.51 -15.46
C LYS A 118 10.56 15.74 -16.00
N TRP A 119 11.29 16.81 -16.22
CA TRP A 119 10.80 18.02 -16.86
C TRP A 119 11.23 18.08 -18.32
N VAL A 120 10.30 18.31 -19.22
CA VAL A 120 10.55 18.50 -20.66
C VAL A 120 9.73 19.70 -21.13
N ASN A 121 10.39 20.82 -21.51
CA ASN A 121 9.73 22.02 -21.99
C ASN A 121 8.58 22.51 -21.07
N SER A 122 8.85 22.64 -19.78
CA SER A 122 7.87 23.01 -18.74
C SER A 122 6.74 22.00 -18.49
N GLU A 123 6.77 20.83 -19.10
CA GLU A 123 5.84 19.76 -18.84
C GLU A 123 6.45 18.74 -17.88
N LEU A 124 5.66 18.36 -16.86
CA LEU A 124 6.09 17.39 -15.88
C LEU A 124 5.64 15.98 -16.28
N PHE A 125 6.57 15.06 -16.15
CA PHE A 125 6.31 13.62 -16.16
C PHE A 125 6.63 13.04 -14.79
N GLU A 126 5.71 12.35 -14.19
CA GLU A 126 5.88 11.63 -12.93
C GLU A 126 5.77 10.12 -13.12
N CYS A 127 6.62 9.40 -12.41
CA CYS A 127 6.67 7.95 -12.40
C CYS A 127 6.89 7.47 -10.96
N GLN A 128 5.98 6.68 -10.42
CA GLN A 128 6.05 6.09 -9.09
C GLN A 128 6.28 4.58 -9.22
N THR A 129 7.28 4.05 -8.53
CA THR A 129 7.63 2.62 -8.62
C THR A 129 7.28 1.88 -7.34
N TYR A 130 6.67 0.71 -7.48
CA TYR A 130 6.41 -0.21 -6.37
C TYR A 130 6.73 -1.64 -6.81
N VAL A 131 7.92 -2.10 -6.53
CA VAL A 131 8.47 -3.41 -6.93
C VAL A 131 8.40 -3.58 -8.46
N ASP A 132 7.42 -4.30 -8.96
CA ASP A 132 7.12 -4.57 -10.38
C ASP A 132 6.04 -3.65 -10.98
N ASP A 133 5.25 -3.01 -10.13
CA ASP A 133 4.26 -2.03 -10.55
C ASP A 133 4.88 -0.64 -10.78
N ILE A 134 4.55 -0.03 -11.90
CA ILE A 134 4.93 1.35 -12.24
C ILE A 134 3.65 2.14 -12.52
N ILE A 135 3.45 3.24 -11.77
CA ILE A 135 2.38 4.21 -12.00
C ILE A 135 3.02 5.45 -12.60
N PHE A 136 2.48 5.96 -13.68
CA PHE A 136 3.05 7.11 -14.36
C PHE A 136 2.00 7.97 -15.06
N GLY A 137 2.36 9.21 -15.32
CA GLY A 137 1.56 10.15 -16.06
C GLY A 137 2.31 11.42 -16.40
N SER A 138 1.78 12.19 -17.33
CA SER A 138 2.34 13.46 -17.76
C SER A 138 1.24 14.45 -18.09
N THR A 139 1.54 15.73 -17.97
CA THR A 139 0.70 16.83 -18.50
C THR A 139 0.54 16.72 -20.02
N ASN A 140 1.48 16.06 -20.71
CA ASN A 140 1.41 15.76 -22.13
C ASN A 140 1.20 14.23 -22.37
N PRO A 141 0.05 13.79 -22.89
CA PRO A 141 -0.23 12.37 -23.10
C PRO A 141 0.79 11.64 -23.98
N HIS A 142 1.40 12.32 -24.96
CA HIS A 142 2.41 11.73 -25.85
C HIS A 142 3.67 11.27 -25.09
N PHE A 143 4.00 11.93 -23.98
CA PHE A 143 5.12 11.48 -23.15
C PHE A 143 4.80 10.18 -22.43
N SER A 144 3.57 9.99 -21.97
CA SER A 144 3.13 8.73 -21.36
C SER A 144 3.17 7.57 -22.36
N GLU A 145 2.70 7.77 -23.58
CA GLU A 145 2.76 6.76 -24.65
C GLU A 145 4.21 6.41 -25.03
N ARG A 146 5.07 7.44 -25.18
CA ARG A 146 6.49 7.26 -25.50
C ARG A 146 7.21 6.48 -24.39
N PHE A 147 6.94 6.81 -23.14
CA PHE A 147 7.50 6.12 -21.98
C PHE A 147 7.08 4.66 -21.95
N GLY A 148 5.80 4.35 -22.16
CA GLY A 148 5.31 3.00 -22.27
C GLY A 148 6.07 2.17 -23.31
N ARG A 149 6.32 2.73 -24.50
CA ARG A 149 7.14 2.07 -25.54
C ARG A 149 8.59 1.86 -25.08
N GLN A 150 9.23 2.86 -24.50
CA GLN A 150 10.62 2.76 -24.02
C GLN A 150 10.81 1.69 -22.93
N ILE A 151 9.85 1.53 -22.03
CA ILE A 151 9.86 0.45 -21.03
C ILE A 151 9.67 -0.91 -21.71
N SER A 152 8.72 -1.02 -22.66
CA SER A 152 8.44 -2.27 -23.39
C SER A 152 9.63 -2.77 -24.22
N GLU A 153 10.47 -1.87 -24.71
CA GLU A 153 11.71 -2.22 -25.43
C GLU A 153 12.77 -2.84 -24.52
N LYS A 154 12.76 -2.52 -23.23
CA LYS A 154 13.76 -2.96 -22.25
C LYS A 154 13.29 -4.13 -21.41
N PHE A 155 12.00 -4.12 -20.98
CA PHE A 155 11.42 -5.07 -20.06
C PHE A 155 10.14 -5.69 -20.65
N GLU A 156 9.88 -6.94 -20.31
CA GLU A 156 8.62 -7.58 -20.67
C GLU A 156 7.50 -7.07 -19.77
N ILE A 157 6.47 -6.47 -20.37
CA ILE A 157 5.31 -5.92 -19.69
C ILE A 157 4.14 -6.91 -19.76
N SER A 158 3.47 -7.17 -18.66
CA SER A 158 2.28 -8.01 -18.60
C SER A 158 1.00 -7.24 -18.90
N MET A 159 0.93 -5.99 -18.46
CA MET A 159 -0.24 -5.13 -18.59
C MET A 159 0.20 -3.65 -18.66
N MET A 160 -0.47 -2.89 -19.51
CA MET A 160 -0.46 -1.43 -19.51
C MET A 160 -1.89 -0.95 -19.68
N SER A 161 -2.39 -0.19 -18.70
CA SER A 161 -3.77 0.32 -18.70
C SER A 161 -3.85 1.65 -17.94
N GLU A 162 -5.01 2.33 -18.02
CA GLU A 162 -5.30 3.40 -17.08
C GLU A 162 -5.20 2.89 -15.65
N PHE A 163 -4.67 3.73 -14.75
CA PHE A 163 -4.48 3.38 -13.35
C PHE A 163 -5.83 3.12 -12.66
N ASN A 164 -6.12 1.87 -12.34
CA ASN A 164 -7.42 1.45 -11.83
C ASN A 164 -7.37 0.59 -10.56
N PHE A 165 -6.21 -0.03 -10.27
CA PHE A 165 -6.08 -0.90 -9.11
C PHE A 165 -4.64 -0.88 -8.57
N PHE A 166 -4.48 -0.68 -7.26
CA PHE A 166 -3.17 -0.66 -6.62
C PHE A 166 -3.25 -1.08 -5.16
N LEU A 167 -2.49 -2.10 -4.77
CA LEU A 167 -2.41 -2.60 -3.39
C LEU A 167 -3.79 -2.79 -2.73
N GLY A 168 -4.77 -3.30 -3.47
CA GLY A 168 -6.14 -3.49 -2.99
C GLY A 168 -7.02 -2.24 -3.00
N LEU A 169 -6.48 -1.08 -3.38
CA LEU A 169 -7.24 0.12 -3.66
C LEU A 169 -7.80 0.07 -5.08
N GLN A 170 -9.06 0.39 -5.23
CA GLN A 170 -9.73 0.61 -6.51
C GLN A 170 -9.70 2.10 -6.83
N ILE A 171 -9.10 2.44 -7.95
CA ILE A 171 -8.92 3.81 -8.42
C ILE A 171 -9.85 4.01 -9.62
N LYS A 172 -10.78 4.94 -9.52
CA LYS A 172 -11.69 5.28 -10.62
C LYS A 172 -11.45 6.71 -11.05
N GLN A 173 -10.73 6.90 -12.15
CA GLN A 173 -10.52 8.20 -12.78
C GLN A 173 -11.73 8.57 -13.60
N THR A 174 -12.21 9.81 -13.49
CA THR A 174 -13.37 10.36 -14.22
C THR A 174 -13.11 11.81 -14.61
N LYS A 175 -13.96 12.36 -15.46
CA LYS A 175 -13.90 13.80 -15.84
C LYS A 175 -14.09 14.74 -14.64
N GLU A 176 -14.72 14.28 -13.58
CA GLU A 176 -15.02 15.07 -12.37
C GLU A 176 -13.97 14.93 -11.27
N GLY A 177 -13.07 13.93 -11.38
CA GLY A 177 -12.05 13.62 -10.40
C GLY A 177 -11.83 12.13 -10.22
N THR A 178 -11.09 11.78 -9.19
CA THR A 178 -10.73 10.38 -8.89
C THR A 178 -11.38 9.92 -7.59
N LEU A 179 -11.93 8.71 -7.61
CA LEU A 179 -12.43 8.01 -6.43
C LEU A 179 -11.47 6.88 -6.07
N VAL A 180 -10.99 6.89 -4.82
CA VAL A 180 -10.16 5.83 -4.22
C VAL A 180 -11.02 5.04 -3.24
N SER A 181 -11.22 3.75 -3.46
CA SER A 181 -12.08 2.90 -2.63
C SER A 181 -11.55 1.49 -2.47
N GLN A 182 -12.12 0.71 -1.55
CA GLN A 182 -11.85 -0.72 -1.37
C GLN A 182 -13.19 -1.50 -1.37
N THR A 183 -14.06 -1.19 -2.31
CA THR A 183 -15.40 -1.77 -2.41
C THR A 183 -15.39 -3.30 -2.47
N LYS A 184 -14.52 -3.88 -3.30
CA LYS A 184 -14.39 -5.34 -3.43
C LYS A 184 -13.95 -5.95 -2.10
N TYR A 185 -12.88 -5.42 -1.53
CA TYR A 185 -12.36 -5.89 -0.24
C TYR A 185 -13.41 -5.77 0.89
N THR A 186 -14.15 -4.65 0.95
CA THR A 186 -15.23 -4.47 1.92
C THR A 186 -16.30 -5.56 1.80
N LYS A 187 -16.70 -5.91 0.59
CA LYS A 187 -17.67 -7.01 0.34
C LYS A 187 -17.10 -8.38 0.73
N ASP A 188 -15.83 -8.61 0.48
CA ASP A 188 -15.16 -9.87 0.86
C ASP A 188 -15.03 -10.00 2.39
N LEU A 189 -14.89 -8.89 3.15
CA LEU A 189 -14.93 -8.90 4.60
C LEU A 189 -16.27 -9.39 5.16
N PHE A 190 -17.40 -8.98 4.55
CA PHE A 190 -18.73 -9.45 4.97
C PHE A 190 -18.85 -10.96 4.85
N LYS A 191 -18.33 -11.56 3.77
CA LYS A 191 -18.27 -13.00 3.56
C LYS A 191 -17.35 -13.67 4.58
N LYS A 192 -16.13 -13.16 4.73
CA LYS A 192 -15.10 -13.71 5.63
C LYS A 192 -15.58 -13.81 7.07
N PHE A 193 -16.36 -12.84 7.54
CA PHE A 193 -16.83 -12.77 8.93
C PHE A 193 -18.30 -13.18 9.12
N ASN A 194 -18.95 -13.74 8.09
CA ASN A 194 -20.35 -14.17 8.10
C ASN A 194 -21.33 -13.08 8.58
N LEU A 195 -21.15 -11.85 8.08
CA LEU A 195 -21.96 -10.68 8.46
C LEU A 195 -22.82 -10.15 7.31
N GLN A 196 -22.99 -10.91 6.22
CA GLN A 196 -23.72 -10.50 5.01
C GLN A 196 -25.20 -10.19 5.27
N GLU A 197 -25.84 -11.01 6.12
CA GLU A 197 -27.28 -10.89 6.44
C GLU A 197 -27.55 -10.10 7.72
N CYS A 198 -26.52 -9.53 8.34
CA CYS A 198 -26.66 -8.77 9.55
C CYS A 198 -27.29 -7.40 9.29
N LYS A 199 -28.15 -6.97 10.21
CA LYS A 199 -28.69 -5.59 10.17
C LYS A 199 -27.53 -4.58 10.27
N GLY A 200 -27.43 -3.68 9.28
CA GLY A 200 -26.44 -2.62 9.25
C GLY A 200 -26.59 -1.64 10.41
N MET A 201 -25.54 -0.87 10.67
CA MET A 201 -25.50 0.18 11.70
C MET A 201 -25.27 1.54 11.04
N SER A 202 -25.85 2.60 11.59
CA SER A 202 -25.72 3.98 11.07
C SER A 202 -24.37 4.62 11.43
N THR A 203 -23.72 4.17 12.52
CA THR A 203 -22.45 4.72 13.00
C THR A 203 -21.48 3.61 13.39
N PRO A 204 -20.14 3.80 13.17
CA PRO A 204 -19.15 2.80 13.53
C PRO A 204 -18.94 2.67 15.05
N MET A 205 -19.28 3.72 15.79
CA MET A 205 -19.26 3.72 17.26
C MET A 205 -20.60 4.17 17.82
N PRO A 206 -20.97 3.72 19.04
CA PRO A 206 -22.11 4.31 19.76
C PRO A 206 -21.79 5.74 20.20
N THR A 207 -22.83 6.55 20.41
CA THR A 207 -22.71 7.93 20.91
C THR A 207 -22.11 7.97 22.32
N SER A 208 -22.48 7.01 23.17
CA SER A 208 -21.79 6.77 24.43
C SER A 208 -20.45 6.07 24.12
N ARG A 209 -19.35 6.83 24.16
CA ARG A 209 -17.98 6.31 23.86
C ARG A 209 -17.50 5.26 24.87
N HIS A 210 -18.30 4.94 25.87
CA HIS A 210 -17.91 4.09 27.00
C HIS A 210 -18.06 2.62 26.60
N LEU A 211 -16.96 1.98 26.27
CA LEU A 211 -16.82 0.57 26.53
C LEU A 211 -16.49 0.46 28.03
N ASP A 212 -17.46 0.03 28.81
CA ASP A 212 -17.15 -0.46 30.16
C ASP A 212 -16.10 -1.55 29.99
N LEU A 213 -14.94 -1.29 30.58
CA LEU A 213 -14.02 -2.35 30.90
C LEU A 213 -14.67 -3.20 31.97
N THR A 214 -15.62 -4.00 31.55
CA THR A 214 -16.08 -5.05 32.46
C THR A 214 -14.87 -5.95 32.67
N LYS A 215 -14.19 -5.76 33.80
CA LYS A 215 -13.08 -6.62 34.23
C LYS A 215 -13.47 -8.09 34.13
N ASP A 216 -14.76 -8.38 34.18
CA ASP A 216 -15.38 -9.71 34.22
C ASP A 216 -15.98 -10.21 32.91
N GLY A 217 -15.71 -9.58 31.78
CA GLY A 217 -16.19 -10.06 30.46
C GLY A 217 -15.53 -11.36 30.04
N LYS A 218 -16.30 -12.27 29.44
CA LYS A 218 -15.77 -13.55 28.92
C LYS A 218 -14.72 -13.30 27.84
N PRO A 219 -13.58 -14.03 27.88
CA PRO A 219 -12.57 -13.96 26.83
C PRO A 219 -13.15 -14.47 25.49
N VAL A 220 -12.63 -13.96 24.40
CA VAL A 220 -12.98 -14.38 23.03
C VAL A 220 -11.75 -14.91 22.31
N ASP A 221 -11.96 -15.62 21.21
CA ASP A 221 -10.88 -16.09 20.37
C ASP A 221 -9.98 -14.93 19.91
N LEU A 222 -8.74 -14.97 20.39
CA LEU A 222 -7.70 -14.01 20.11
C LEU A 222 -7.37 -13.88 18.63
N LYS A 223 -7.31 -15.03 17.93
CA LYS A 223 -6.98 -15.12 16.51
C LYS A 223 -8.09 -14.50 15.65
N ALA A 224 -9.34 -14.81 15.97
CA ALA A 224 -10.49 -14.20 15.28
C ALA A 224 -10.54 -12.69 15.50
N TYR A 225 -10.36 -12.22 16.74
CA TYR A 225 -10.36 -10.77 17.05
C TYR A 225 -9.26 -10.04 16.25
N ARG A 226 -8.02 -10.52 16.31
CA ARG A 226 -6.87 -9.95 15.58
C ARG A 226 -7.10 -9.95 14.07
N SER A 227 -7.71 -11.02 13.54
CA SER A 227 -8.04 -11.09 12.10
C SER A 227 -9.01 -9.99 11.68
N ILE A 228 -10.04 -9.69 12.49
CA ILE A 228 -10.99 -8.61 12.18
C ILE A 228 -10.30 -7.25 12.27
N ILE A 229 -9.55 -6.99 13.34
CA ILE A 229 -8.82 -5.71 13.52
C ILE A 229 -7.83 -5.48 12.38
N GLY A 230 -6.98 -6.45 12.04
CA GLY A 230 -6.03 -6.32 10.94
C GLY A 230 -6.72 -6.04 9.59
N SER A 231 -7.87 -6.67 9.36
CA SER A 231 -8.69 -6.42 8.16
C SER A 231 -9.26 -4.98 8.15
N LEU A 232 -9.69 -4.46 9.29
CA LEU A 232 -10.22 -3.09 9.42
C LEU A 232 -9.10 -2.04 9.30
N LEU A 233 -7.92 -2.31 9.88
CA LEU A 233 -6.75 -1.43 9.73
C LEU A 233 -6.36 -1.26 8.25
N TYR A 234 -6.33 -2.36 7.51
CA TYR A 234 -6.09 -2.30 6.05
C TYR A 234 -7.17 -1.47 5.33
N LEU A 235 -8.43 -1.58 5.74
CA LEU A 235 -9.53 -0.80 5.17
C LEU A 235 -9.42 0.70 5.47
N CYS A 236 -8.77 1.08 6.57
CA CYS A 236 -8.52 2.50 6.92
C CYS A 236 -7.70 3.24 5.84
N ALA A 237 -6.99 2.54 4.96
CA ALA A 237 -6.27 3.13 3.83
C ALA A 237 -7.15 3.89 2.83
N SER A 238 -8.47 3.61 2.78
CA SER A 238 -9.45 4.36 1.97
C SER A 238 -10.65 4.85 2.77
N ARG A 239 -10.71 4.54 4.06
CA ARG A 239 -11.85 4.81 4.94
C ARG A 239 -11.43 5.58 6.21
N PRO A 240 -11.03 6.86 6.07
CA PRO A 240 -10.64 7.69 7.23
C PRO A 240 -11.75 7.77 8.29
N ASN A 241 -13.00 7.68 7.90
CA ASN A 241 -14.16 7.77 8.77
C ASN A 241 -14.31 6.62 9.79
N ILE A 242 -13.60 5.51 9.63
CA ILE A 242 -13.58 4.43 10.62
C ILE A 242 -12.28 4.40 11.45
N MET A 243 -11.27 5.19 11.08
CA MET A 243 -9.93 5.15 11.68
C MET A 243 -9.97 5.24 13.20
N LEU A 244 -10.64 6.23 13.78
CA LEU A 244 -10.77 6.39 15.22
C LEU A 244 -11.42 5.15 15.87
N SER A 245 -12.49 4.63 15.25
CA SER A 245 -13.21 3.47 15.79
C SER A 245 -12.32 2.22 15.83
N VAL A 246 -11.52 2.01 14.80
CA VAL A 246 -10.60 0.87 14.70
C VAL A 246 -9.45 1.03 15.67
N CYS A 247 -8.80 2.20 15.72
CA CYS A 247 -7.70 2.51 16.63
C CYS A 247 -8.08 2.29 18.11
N MET A 248 -9.26 2.74 18.52
CA MET A 248 -9.76 2.51 19.89
C MET A 248 -10.02 1.03 20.21
N ARG A 249 -10.15 0.13 19.23
CA ARG A 249 -10.37 -1.32 19.43
C ARG A 249 -9.09 -2.13 19.26
N GLU A 250 -8.15 -1.62 18.54
CA GLU A 250 -6.84 -2.22 18.34
C GLU A 250 -6.10 -2.46 19.66
N GLN A 251 -6.20 -1.54 20.60
CA GLN A 251 -5.56 -1.64 21.92
C GLN A 251 -5.96 -2.88 22.75
N TYR A 252 -7.09 -3.52 22.44
CA TYR A 252 -7.56 -4.71 23.16
C TYR A 252 -7.09 -6.02 22.53
N GLN A 253 -6.21 -6.00 21.56
CA GLN A 253 -5.72 -7.21 20.84
C GLN A 253 -4.94 -8.19 21.73
N ALA A 254 -4.42 -7.76 22.90
CA ALA A 254 -3.71 -8.65 23.82
C ALA A 254 -4.66 -9.57 24.59
N ALA A 255 -5.80 -9.05 25.05
CA ALA A 255 -6.78 -9.78 25.85
C ALA A 255 -8.22 -9.34 25.52
N PRO A 256 -8.74 -9.70 24.33
CA PRO A 256 -10.07 -9.27 23.88
C PRO A 256 -11.18 -10.00 24.63
N LYS A 257 -12.27 -9.25 24.94
CA LYS A 257 -13.47 -9.72 25.61
C LYS A 257 -14.69 -9.61 24.68
N GLU A 258 -15.82 -10.22 25.07
CA GLU A 258 -17.06 -10.17 24.28
C GLU A 258 -17.53 -8.75 23.95
N CYS A 259 -17.41 -7.80 24.88
CA CYS A 259 -17.77 -6.39 24.67
C CYS A 259 -16.91 -5.76 23.55
N HIS A 260 -15.60 -6.07 23.53
CA HIS A 260 -14.69 -5.61 22.47
C HIS A 260 -15.06 -6.21 21.12
N LEU A 261 -15.36 -7.51 21.07
CA LEU A 261 -15.79 -8.17 19.84
C LEU A 261 -17.13 -7.61 19.32
N LYS A 262 -18.09 -7.33 20.19
CA LYS A 262 -19.36 -6.66 19.81
C LYS A 262 -19.10 -5.29 19.19
N ALA A 263 -18.17 -4.51 19.77
CA ALA A 263 -17.81 -3.20 19.25
C ALA A 263 -17.11 -3.28 17.87
N VAL A 264 -16.23 -4.24 17.67
CA VAL A 264 -15.56 -4.47 16.36
C VAL A 264 -16.58 -4.93 15.31
N LYS A 265 -17.47 -5.86 15.65
CA LYS A 265 -18.58 -6.29 14.77
C LYS A 265 -19.50 -5.12 14.39
N ARG A 266 -19.69 -4.13 15.29
CA ARG A 266 -20.44 -2.91 14.96
C ARG A 266 -19.79 -2.12 13.83
N ILE A 267 -18.45 -1.99 13.84
CA ILE A 267 -17.73 -1.32 12.72
C ILE A 267 -17.99 -2.03 11.41
N VAL A 268 -17.89 -3.37 11.39
CA VAL A 268 -18.18 -4.14 10.16
C VAL A 268 -19.64 -3.97 9.72
N ARG A 269 -20.60 -3.94 10.67
CA ARG A 269 -22.02 -3.69 10.36
C ARG A 269 -22.29 -2.28 9.84
N TYR A 270 -21.52 -1.27 10.26
CA TYR A 270 -21.58 0.07 9.67
C TYR A 270 -21.15 0.06 8.18
N LEU A 271 -20.15 -0.75 7.84
CA LEU A 271 -19.69 -0.87 6.46
C LEU A 271 -20.74 -1.48 5.51
N ILE A 272 -21.71 -2.26 6.02
CA ILE A 272 -22.81 -2.84 5.22
C ILE A 272 -23.62 -1.75 4.52
N HIS A 273 -23.87 -0.61 5.18
CA HIS A 273 -24.57 0.52 4.58
C HIS A 273 -23.70 1.43 3.71
N THR A 274 -22.37 1.26 3.79
CA THR A 274 -21.42 2.16 3.13
C THR A 274 -20.33 1.40 2.34
N PRO A 275 -20.64 0.31 1.61
CA PRO A 275 -19.61 -0.54 1.00
C PRO A 275 -18.79 0.18 -0.08
N ASN A 276 -19.40 1.17 -0.74
CA ASN A 276 -18.81 1.91 -1.87
C ASN A 276 -18.15 3.23 -1.45
N TYR A 277 -18.11 3.55 -0.14
CA TYR A 277 -17.48 4.77 0.30
C TYR A 277 -15.97 4.68 0.14
N GLY A 278 -15.38 5.84 -0.14
CA GLY A 278 -13.94 6.02 -0.33
C GLY A 278 -13.57 7.50 -0.23
N ILE A 279 -12.38 7.83 -0.70
CA ILE A 279 -11.88 9.20 -0.76
C ILE A 279 -12.09 9.72 -2.18
N ARG A 280 -12.68 10.90 -2.30
CA ARG A 280 -12.90 11.56 -3.59
C ARG A 280 -11.94 12.74 -3.74
N TYR A 281 -11.23 12.77 -4.85
CA TYR A 281 -10.35 13.83 -5.27
C TYR A 281 -10.99 14.59 -6.45
N PRO A 282 -11.58 15.78 -6.21
CA PRO A 282 -12.18 16.58 -7.30
C PRO A 282 -11.08 17.19 -8.18
N LYS A 283 -11.36 17.38 -9.47
CA LYS A 283 -10.44 18.11 -10.36
C LYS A 283 -10.36 19.58 -10.00
N ARG A 284 -9.21 20.21 -10.31
CA ARG A 284 -8.98 21.67 -10.20
C ARG A 284 -9.24 22.26 -8.81
N SER A 285 -8.80 21.58 -7.78
CA SER A 285 -8.76 22.12 -6.42
C SER A 285 -7.53 23.00 -6.20
N SER A 286 -7.56 23.88 -5.19
CA SER A 286 -6.32 24.48 -4.67
C SER A 286 -5.33 23.40 -4.26
N PHE A 287 -4.04 23.76 -4.14
CA PHE A 287 -2.97 22.81 -3.80
C PHE A 287 -2.19 23.25 -2.56
N ASP A 288 -2.85 24.01 -1.68
CA ASP A 288 -2.27 24.48 -0.43
C ASP A 288 -2.20 23.37 0.60
N LEU A 289 -1.06 23.23 1.28
CA LEU A 289 -0.90 22.23 2.34
C LEU A 289 -1.51 22.75 3.64
N VAL A 290 -2.52 22.05 4.16
CA VAL A 290 -3.20 22.37 5.41
C VAL A 290 -3.21 21.13 6.29
N GLY A 291 -2.76 21.28 7.56
CA GLY A 291 -2.79 20.22 8.56
C GLY A 291 -3.75 20.56 9.70
N TYR A 292 -4.50 19.56 10.15
CA TYR A 292 -5.33 19.64 11.35
C TYR A 292 -4.87 18.60 12.35
N SER A 293 -4.91 18.97 13.62
CA SER A 293 -4.62 18.10 14.73
C SER A 293 -5.66 18.34 15.84
N ASP A 294 -6.18 17.26 16.39
CA ASP A 294 -7.11 17.30 17.52
C ASP A 294 -6.70 16.26 18.55
N SER A 295 -6.86 16.59 19.83
CA SER A 295 -6.58 15.66 20.92
C SER A 295 -7.67 15.73 21.99
N GLU A 296 -8.23 14.57 22.32
CA GLU A 296 -9.16 14.44 23.42
C GLU A 296 -8.40 14.40 24.76
N TYR A 297 -8.72 15.31 25.69
CA TYR A 297 -8.06 15.36 27.00
C TYR A 297 -8.49 14.18 27.88
N ALA A 298 -7.56 13.29 28.22
CA ALA A 298 -7.77 12.17 29.15
C ALA A 298 -9.02 11.32 28.84
N GLY A 299 -9.37 11.16 27.55
CA GLY A 299 -10.64 10.54 27.14
C GLY A 299 -10.76 9.05 27.40
N ASP A 300 -9.64 8.34 27.53
CA ASP A 300 -9.67 6.93 27.91
C ASP A 300 -9.95 6.80 29.43
N LYS A 301 -11.01 6.10 29.77
CA LYS A 301 -11.41 5.94 31.19
C LYS A 301 -10.53 4.99 31.98
N VAL A 302 -9.73 4.18 31.33
CA VAL A 302 -8.89 3.15 31.95
C VAL A 302 -7.61 3.74 32.48
N ASP A 303 -6.86 4.34 31.55
CA ASP A 303 -5.51 4.84 31.82
C ASP A 303 -5.41 6.36 31.69
N ARG A 304 -6.53 7.04 31.42
CA ARG A 304 -6.61 8.50 31.31
C ARG A 304 -5.71 9.09 30.21
N LYS A 305 -5.35 8.30 29.23
CA LYS A 305 -4.57 8.75 28.07
C LYS A 305 -5.48 9.42 27.05
N SER A 306 -4.91 10.38 26.34
CA SER A 306 -5.57 11.09 25.24
C SER A 306 -5.43 10.32 23.92
N THR A 307 -6.41 10.47 23.03
CA THR A 307 -6.31 10.02 21.63
C THR A 307 -6.03 11.22 20.75
N LEU A 308 -4.96 11.15 19.96
CA LEU A 308 -4.58 12.17 19.00
C LEU A 308 -5.13 11.78 17.62
N GLY A 309 -5.82 12.71 16.97
CA GLY A 309 -6.22 12.65 15.58
C GLY A 309 -5.44 13.65 14.74
N THR A 310 -5.00 13.27 13.56
CA THR A 310 -4.39 14.20 12.58
C THR A 310 -4.96 13.96 11.21
N CYS A 311 -5.06 15.02 10.39
CA CYS A 311 -5.30 14.92 8.97
C CYS A 311 -4.56 16.02 8.22
N LYS A 312 -4.08 15.69 7.01
CA LYS A 312 -3.35 16.61 6.14
C LYS A 312 -4.03 16.65 4.77
N PHE A 313 -4.22 17.85 4.28
CA PHE A 313 -4.84 18.12 2.99
C PHE A 313 -3.87 18.87 2.08
N LEU A 314 -3.94 18.55 0.79
CA LEU A 314 -3.47 19.41 -0.29
C LEU A 314 -4.70 20.03 -0.95
N GLY A 315 -5.02 21.27 -0.61
CA GLY A 315 -6.30 21.87 -0.97
C GLY A 315 -7.48 21.06 -0.46
N ARG A 316 -8.24 20.42 -1.34
CA ARG A 316 -9.38 19.53 -1.01
C ARG A 316 -9.02 18.05 -0.97
N PHE A 317 -7.76 17.70 -1.20
CA PHE A 317 -7.29 16.32 -1.27
C PHE A 317 -6.79 15.86 0.10
N LEU A 318 -7.48 14.94 0.74
CA LEU A 318 -7.02 14.32 1.98
C LEU A 318 -5.89 13.32 1.63
N VAL A 319 -4.65 13.62 2.03
CA VAL A 319 -3.46 12.84 1.66
C VAL A 319 -2.85 12.06 2.81
N SER A 320 -3.16 12.41 4.06
CA SER A 320 -2.70 11.67 5.22
C SER A 320 -3.66 11.85 6.39
N TRP A 321 -3.88 10.81 7.16
CA TRP A 321 -4.69 10.83 8.39
C TRP A 321 -4.22 9.76 9.35
N SER A 322 -4.40 10.05 10.63
CA SER A 322 -4.11 9.08 11.67
C SER A 322 -5.01 9.29 12.88
N SER A 323 -5.18 8.25 13.66
CA SER A 323 -5.71 8.32 15.02
C SER A 323 -4.86 7.41 15.88
N LYS A 324 -4.31 7.92 16.97
CA LYS A 324 -3.41 7.17 17.83
C LYS A 324 -3.59 7.59 19.30
N LYS A 325 -3.67 6.60 20.18
CA LYS A 325 -3.61 6.84 21.62
C LYS A 325 -2.19 7.26 21.99
N GLN A 326 -2.05 8.23 22.89
CA GLN A 326 -0.76 8.66 23.42
C GLN A 326 -0.09 7.52 24.19
N ASN A 327 1.23 7.46 24.16
CA ASN A 327 2.04 6.46 24.86
C ASN A 327 2.05 6.65 26.36
#